data_9badaf978e7746afc7b3fafdf9790cc0
#
_entry.id   9badaf978e7746afc7b3fafdf9790cc0
#
_cell.length_a   1.000
_cell.length_b   1.000
_cell.length_c   1.000
_cell.angle_alpha   90.00
_cell.angle_beta   90.00
_cell.angle_gamma   90.00
#
_symmetry.space_group_name_H-M   'P 1'
#
loop_
_entity.id
_entity.type
_entity.pdbx_description
1 polymer ?
#
loop_
_entity_poly.entity_id
_entity_poly.type
_entity_poly.pdbx_seq_one_letter_code
_entity_poly.pdbx_strand_id
1 'polypeptide(L)'
;SNVGLGIVHSMAHPLGAFYDTPHGVANALLLPYVMEYNADSQSRAKYLDIAKAMGVDTTGMSVDEGVKAAIDAVRALSLSIGIPQHLNEIGVKEEDIPALAVAAFNDVCTGGNPRPTSVEDIEKLYHIAY
;
A
#
# COMPACT_ATOMS: atom_id res chain seq x y z
N SER A 1 -0.91 -4.38 -12.48
CA SER A 1 -0.29 -5.18 -11.43
C SER A 1 -1.09 -6.43 -11.13
N ASN A 2 -0.40 -7.52 -10.97
CA ASN A 2 -1.03 -8.81 -10.71
C ASN A 2 -1.62 -8.94 -9.30
N VAL A 3 -1.22 -8.10 -8.37
CA VAL A 3 -1.79 -8.07 -7.03
C VAL A 3 -2.80 -6.93 -6.87
N GLY A 4 -3.15 -6.27 -7.99
CA GLY A 4 -4.20 -5.25 -7.99
C GLY A 4 -3.85 -4.02 -7.17
N LEU A 5 -2.69 -3.42 -7.41
CA LEU A 5 -2.22 -2.28 -6.65
C LEU A 5 -2.83 -0.94 -7.08
N GLY A 6 -3.99 -0.98 -7.74
CA GLY A 6 -4.70 0.23 -8.18
C GLY A 6 -4.97 1.20 -7.03
N ILE A 7 -5.27 0.68 -5.84
CA ILE A 7 -5.55 1.51 -4.68
C ILE A 7 -4.30 2.29 -4.21
N VAL A 8 -3.10 1.78 -4.46
CA VAL A 8 -1.87 2.52 -4.14
C VAL A 8 -1.85 3.84 -4.91
N HIS A 9 -2.10 3.77 -6.22
CA HIS A 9 -2.13 4.97 -7.07
C HIS A 9 -3.26 5.90 -6.66
N SER A 10 -4.44 5.36 -6.37
CA SER A 10 -5.60 6.14 -5.94
C SER A 10 -5.34 6.88 -4.65
N MET A 11 -4.63 6.27 -3.71
CA MET A 11 -4.28 6.89 -2.44
C MET A 11 -3.09 7.85 -2.54
N ALA A 12 -2.15 7.56 -3.44
CA ALA A 12 -0.97 8.41 -3.63
C ALA A 12 -1.30 9.72 -4.34
N HIS A 13 -2.27 9.71 -5.24
CA HIS A 13 -2.63 10.87 -6.05
C HIS A 13 -3.07 12.07 -5.20
N PRO A 14 -3.99 11.90 -4.22
CA PRO A 14 -4.37 13.02 -3.34
C PRO A 14 -3.21 13.56 -2.51
N LEU A 15 -2.23 12.73 -2.15
CA LEU A 15 -1.06 13.20 -1.42
C LEU A 15 -0.25 14.19 -2.24
N GLY A 16 -0.14 13.95 -3.54
CA GLY A 16 0.50 14.90 -4.45
C GLY A 16 -0.28 16.19 -4.58
N ALA A 17 -1.61 16.09 -4.67
CA ALA A 17 -2.48 17.25 -4.85
C ALA A 17 -2.58 18.11 -3.57
N PHE A 18 -2.63 17.49 -2.40
CA PHE A 18 -2.84 18.19 -1.12
C PHE A 18 -1.51 18.68 -0.51
N TYR A 19 -0.44 17.91 -0.66
CA TYR A 19 0.82 18.14 0.05
C TYR A 19 2.04 18.23 -0.88
N ASP A 20 1.82 18.16 -2.18
CA ASP A 20 2.90 18.24 -3.16
C ASP A 20 3.93 17.09 -3.00
N THR A 21 3.49 15.97 -2.47
CA THR A 21 4.36 14.81 -2.24
C THR A 21 4.76 14.19 -3.57
N PRO A 22 6.07 13.93 -3.81
CA PRO A 22 6.50 13.24 -5.02
C PRO A 22 5.78 11.90 -5.17
N HIS A 23 5.30 11.61 -6.38
CA HIS A 23 4.46 10.44 -6.64
C HIS A 23 5.14 9.11 -6.26
N GLY A 24 6.43 8.98 -6.60
CA GLY A 24 7.19 7.77 -6.26
C GLY A 24 7.33 7.56 -4.76
N VAL A 25 7.49 8.63 -3.99
CA VAL A 25 7.58 8.57 -2.53
C VAL A 25 6.24 8.15 -1.95
N ALA A 26 5.15 8.75 -2.41
CA ALA A 26 3.81 8.42 -1.94
C ALA A 26 3.47 6.95 -2.23
N ASN A 27 3.75 6.47 -3.44
CA ASN A 27 3.52 5.07 -3.80
C ASN A 27 4.33 4.12 -2.91
N ALA A 28 5.61 4.39 -2.73
CA ALA A 28 6.49 3.53 -1.95
C ALA A 28 6.09 3.48 -0.47
N LEU A 29 5.68 4.61 0.09
CA LEU A 29 5.22 4.68 1.47
C LEU A 29 3.96 3.84 1.69
N LEU A 30 2.99 3.96 0.77
CA LEU A 30 1.68 3.31 0.92
C LEU A 30 1.71 1.82 0.59
N LEU A 31 2.66 1.38 -0.23
CA LEU A 31 2.67 0.01 -0.76
C LEU A 31 2.57 -1.09 0.30
N PRO A 32 3.38 -1.10 1.38
CA PRO A 32 3.26 -2.17 2.38
C PRO A 32 1.91 -2.22 3.07
N TYR A 33 1.30 -1.06 3.32
CA TYR A 33 -0.01 -0.99 3.97
C TYR A 33 -1.11 -1.57 3.07
N VAL A 34 -1.05 -1.25 1.77
CA VAL A 34 -2.00 -1.78 0.79
C VAL A 34 -1.80 -3.28 0.59
N MET A 35 -0.55 -3.75 0.58
CA MET A 35 -0.26 -5.18 0.51
C MET A 35 -0.90 -5.92 1.69
N GLU A 36 -0.78 -5.39 2.91
CA GLU A 36 -1.43 -5.96 4.09
C GLU A 36 -2.95 -6.00 3.94
N TYR A 37 -3.53 -4.91 3.46
CA TYR A 37 -4.97 -4.83 3.23
C TYR A 37 -5.43 -5.91 2.24
N ASN A 38 -4.68 -6.11 1.16
CA ASN A 38 -5.03 -7.07 0.11
C ASN A 38 -4.63 -8.51 0.45
N ALA A 39 -3.98 -8.74 1.57
CA ALA A 39 -3.51 -10.07 1.96
C ALA A 39 -4.65 -11.09 2.16
N ASP A 40 -5.87 -10.63 2.40
CA ASP A 40 -7.05 -11.47 2.54
C ASP A 40 -7.80 -11.70 1.21
N SER A 41 -7.28 -11.16 0.11
CA SER A 41 -7.92 -11.27 -1.20
C SER A 41 -7.52 -12.56 -1.92
N GLN A 42 -8.13 -12.78 -3.09
CA GLN A 42 -7.79 -13.92 -3.96
C GLN A 42 -6.35 -13.89 -4.44
N SER A 43 -5.69 -12.74 -4.41
CA SER A 43 -4.32 -12.59 -4.90
C SER A 43 -3.26 -12.95 -3.86
N ARG A 44 -3.64 -13.34 -2.65
CA ARG A 44 -2.66 -13.59 -1.57
C ARG A 44 -1.60 -14.64 -1.92
N ALA A 45 -1.96 -15.65 -2.72
CA ALA A 45 -1.00 -16.68 -3.15
C ALA A 45 0.15 -16.11 -3.99
N LYS A 46 -0.07 -15.00 -4.66
CA LYS A 46 0.95 -14.33 -5.49
C LYS A 46 2.05 -13.69 -4.65
N TYR A 47 1.82 -13.53 -3.35
CA TYR A 47 2.80 -12.94 -2.44
C TYR A 47 4.03 -13.83 -2.29
N LEU A 48 3.88 -15.15 -2.46
CA LEU A 48 5.04 -16.05 -2.52
C LEU A 48 5.96 -15.68 -3.68
N ASP A 49 5.37 -15.39 -4.84
CA ASP A 49 6.15 -14.97 -6.02
C ASP A 49 6.83 -13.61 -5.77
N ILE A 50 6.15 -12.70 -5.09
CA ILE A 50 6.71 -11.39 -4.75
C ILE A 50 7.89 -11.57 -3.79
N ALA A 51 7.74 -12.38 -2.75
CA ALA A 51 8.81 -12.66 -1.80
C ALA A 51 10.02 -13.24 -2.51
N LYS A 52 9.80 -14.21 -3.39
CA LYS A 52 10.85 -14.83 -4.19
C LYS A 52 11.57 -13.82 -5.07
N ALA A 53 10.83 -12.95 -5.74
CA ALA A 53 11.39 -11.88 -6.58
C ALA A 53 12.22 -10.89 -5.76
N MET A 54 11.90 -10.73 -4.47
CA MET A 54 12.64 -9.87 -3.55
C MET A 54 13.86 -10.58 -2.92
N GLY A 55 14.16 -11.78 -3.35
CA GLY A 55 15.34 -12.52 -2.87
C GLY A 55 15.10 -13.40 -1.64
N VAL A 56 13.85 -13.60 -1.25
CA VAL A 56 13.51 -14.46 -0.11
C VAL A 56 13.45 -15.92 -0.57
N ASP A 57 14.05 -16.82 0.21
CA ASP A 57 13.91 -18.26 -0.02
C ASP A 57 12.53 -18.70 0.50
N THR A 58 11.64 -19.04 -0.43
CA THR A 58 10.26 -19.42 -0.10
C THR A 58 10.06 -20.93 0.04
N THR A 59 11.12 -21.71 -0.02
CA THR A 59 11.06 -23.17 0.10
C THR A 59 10.42 -23.57 1.43
N GLY A 60 9.34 -24.35 1.35
CA GLY A 60 8.63 -24.81 2.55
C GLY A 60 7.72 -23.80 3.22
N MET A 61 7.59 -22.59 2.68
CA MET A 61 6.70 -21.58 3.25
C MET A 61 5.24 -21.86 2.91
N SER A 62 4.37 -21.63 3.90
CA SER A 62 2.93 -21.54 3.67
C SER A 62 2.62 -20.22 2.96
N VAL A 63 1.36 -20.06 2.48
CA VAL A 63 0.91 -18.80 1.89
C VAL A 63 0.99 -17.68 2.92
N ASP A 64 0.59 -17.94 4.17
CA ASP A 64 0.66 -16.93 5.24
C ASP A 64 2.08 -16.47 5.51
N GLU A 65 3.03 -17.39 5.54
CA GLU A 65 4.45 -17.08 5.70
C GLU A 65 4.97 -16.27 4.51
N GLY A 66 4.54 -16.63 3.31
CA GLY A 66 4.90 -15.91 2.08
C GLY A 66 4.38 -14.49 2.05
N VAL A 67 3.13 -14.27 2.50
CA VAL A 67 2.53 -12.93 2.62
C VAL A 67 3.37 -12.06 3.55
N LYS A 68 3.67 -12.58 4.75
CA LYS A 68 4.47 -11.84 5.73
C LYS A 68 5.86 -11.54 5.19
N ALA A 69 6.51 -12.53 4.58
CA ALA A 69 7.85 -12.37 4.03
C ALA A 69 7.88 -11.31 2.93
N ALA A 70 6.88 -11.29 2.05
CA ALA A 70 6.81 -10.30 0.97
C ALA A 70 6.66 -8.89 1.53
N ILE A 71 5.75 -8.69 2.48
CA ILE A 71 5.51 -7.38 3.08
C ILE A 71 6.75 -6.89 3.84
N ASP A 72 7.37 -7.77 4.63
CA ASP A 72 8.59 -7.44 5.38
C ASP A 72 9.73 -7.07 4.44
N ALA A 73 9.88 -7.78 3.32
CA ALA A 73 10.93 -7.49 2.33
C ALA A 73 10.70 -6.12 1.67
N VAL A 74 9.46 -5.78 1.34
CA VAL A 74 9.12 -4.47 0.76
C VAL A 74 9.41 -3.36 1.76
N ARG A 75 9.01 -3.53 3.03
CA ARG A 75 9.31 -2.56 4.09
C ARG A 75 10.81 -2.36 4.28
N ALA A 76 11.56 -3.45 4.32
CA ALA A 76 13.00 -3.38 4.50
C ALA A 76 13.67 -2.64 3.35
N LEU A 77 13.24 -2.90 2.11
CA LEU A 77 13.76 -2.18 0.94
C LEU A 77 13.44 -0.69 1.01
N SER A 78 12.20 -0.33 1.31
CA SER A 78 11.77 1.07 1.43
C SER A 78 12.60 1.80 2.48
N LEU A 79 12.78 1.18 3.66
CA LEU A 79 13.56 1.76 4.73
C LEU A 79 15.02 1.96 4.31
N SER A 80 15.60 0.99 3.60
CA SER A 80 17.00 1.03 3.18
C SER A 80 17.30 2.16 2.20
N ILE A 81 16.31 2.57 1.40
CA ILE A 81 16.47 3.66 0.43
C ILE A 81 15.92 5.00 0.94
N GLY A 82 15.56 5.07 2.23
CA GLY A 82 15.15 6.32 2.86
C GLY A 82 13.71 6.75 2.62
N ILE A 83 12.83 5.83 2.23
CA ILE A 83 11.40 6.15 2.07
C ILE A 83 10.78 6.37 3.46
N PRO A 84 10.04 7.48 3.68
CA PRO A 84 9.28 7.67 4.91
C PRO A 84 8.29 6.52 5.13
N GLN A 85 8.14 6.09 6.37
CA GLN A 85 7.31 4.93 6.70
C GLN A 85 5.91 5.31 7.16
N HIS A 86 5.68 6.57 7.48
CA HIS A 86 4.39 7.08 7.97
C HIS A 86 4.03 8.39 7.30
N LEU A 87 2.72 8.61 7.12
CA LEU A 87 2.21 9.82 6.46
C LEU A 87 2.55 11.11 7.23
N ASN A 88 2.62 11.05 8.56
CA ASN A 88 2.97 12.24 9.34
C ASN A 88 4.40 12.72 9.03
N GLU A 89 5.27 11.84 8.56
CA GLU A 89 6.65 12.18 8.19
C GLU A 89 6.72 13.03 6.92
N ILE A 90 5.68 13.01 6.09
CA ILE A 90 5.61 13.81 4.86
C ILE A 90 4.66 15.01 4.99
N GLY A 91 4.25 15.33 6.22
CA GLY A 91 3.45 16.51 6.52
C GLY A 91 1.95 16.34 6.43
N VAL A 92 1.46 15.11 6.27
CA VAL A 92 0.02 14.85 6.24
C VAL A 92 -0.58 15.16 7.62
N LYS A 93 -1.71 15.85 7.61
CA LYS A 93 -2.47 16.16 8.83
C LYS A 93 -3.59 15.16 9.00
N GLU A 94 -3.75 14.65 10.20
CA GLU A 94 -4.81 13.67 10.51
C GLU A 94 -6.20 14.21 10.14
N GLU A 95 -6.44 15.49 10.35
CA GLU A 95 -7.71 16.15 10.04
C GLU A 95 -8.06 16.12 8.53
N ASP A 96 -7.07 15.94 7.66
CA ASP A 96 -7.29 15.90 6.21
C ASP A 96 -7.58 14.48 5.70
N ILE A 97 -7.43 13.46 6.53
CA ILE A 97 -7.61 12.06 6.11
C ILE A 97 -8.99 11.79 5.52
N PRO A 98 -10.11 12.29 6.10
CA PRO A 98 -11.42 12.07 5.48
C PRO A 98 -11.50 12.61 4.05
N ALA A 99 -10.95 13.79 3.80
CA ALA A 99 -10.96 14.38 2.45
C ALA A 99 -10.04 13.61 1.50
N LEU A 100 -8.89 13.15 1.98
CA LEU A 100 -7.98 12.31 1.19
C LEU A 100 -8.66 11.00 0.80
N ALA A 101 -9.41 10.39 1.71
CA ALA A 101 -10.12 9.14 1.45
C ALA A 101 -11.19 9.30 0.37
N VAL A 102 -11.95 10.38 0.41
CA VAL A 102 -12.97 10.67 -0.61
C VAL A 102 -12.31 10.87 -1.98
N ALA A 103 -11.24 11.64 -2.03
CA ALA A 103 -10.51 11.89 -3.27
C ALA A 103 -9.93 10.59 -3.86
N ALA A 104 -9.37 9.75 -3.01
CA ALA A 104 -8.83 8.46 -3.44
C ALA A 104 -9.93 7.53 -3.96
N PHE A 105 -11.06 7.47 -3.27
CA PHE A 105 -12.19 6.63 -3.68
C PHE A 105 -12.72 7.02 -5.06
N ASN A 106 -12.73 8.31 -5.36
CA ASN A 106 -13.22 8.83 -6.64
C ASN A 106 -12.20 8.68 -7.77
N ASP A 107 -10.97 8.28 -7.47
CA ASP A 107 -9.96 8.06 -8.49
C ASP A 107 -10.30 6.82 -9.31
N VAL A 108 -10.15 6.90 -10.63
CA VAL A 108 -10.52 5.82 -11.55
C VAL A 108 -9.75 4.52 -11.31
N CYS A 109 -8.58 4.60 -10.69
CA CYS A 109 -7.74 3.44 -10.44
C CYS A 109 -8.25 2.55 -9.29
N THR A 110 -9.16 3.06 -8.45
CA THR A 110 -9.66 2.32 -7.27
C THR A 110 -10.35 1.02 -7.67
N GLY A 111 -11.08 1.02 -8.78
CA GLY A 111 -11.77 -0.17 -9.28
C GLY A 111 -10.87 -1.34 -9.63
N GLY A 112 -9.56 -1.12 -9.77
CA GLY A 112 -8.58 -2.17 -10.06
C GLY A 112 -8.06 -2.93 -8.85
N ASN A 113 -8.51 -2.60 -7.64
CA ASN A 113 -8.05 -3.30 -6.45
C ASN A 113 -8.76 -4.66 -6.30
N PRO A 114 -8.01 -5.75 -5.96
CA PRO A 114 -8.60 -7.10 -5.88
C PRO A 114 -9.58 -7.29 -4.72
N ARG A 115 -9.54 -6.43 -3.72
CA ARG A 115 -10.47 -6.47 -2.58
C ARG A 115 -11.46 -5.31 -2.71
N PRO A 116 -12.79 -5.57 -2.55
CA PRO A 116 -13.77 -4.48 -2.57
C PRO A 116 -13.40 -3.42 -1.53
N THR A 117 -13.51 -2.15 -1.93
CA THR A 117 -13.01 -1.04 -1.11
C THR A 117 -14.05 0.07 -1.05
N SER A 118 -14.28 0.60 0.14
CA SER A 118 -15.15 1.74 0.40
C SER A 118 -14.33 2.95 0.83
N VAL A 119 -14.99 4.12 0.94
CA VAL A 119 -14.35 5.33 1.48
C VAL A 119 -13.85 5.05 2.91
N GLU A 120 -14.66 4.35 3.72
CA GLU A 120 -14.30 4.00 5.10
C GLU A 120 -13.06 3.12 5.17
N ASP A 121 -12.92 2.17 4.24
CA ASP A 121 -11.75 1.30 4.18
C ASP A 121 -10.48 2.11 3.85
N ILE A 122 -10.58 3.02 2.89
CA ILE A 122 -9.48 3.90 2.50
C ILE A 122 -9.09 4.82 3.65
N GLU A 123 -10.08 5.37 4.35
CA GLU A 123 -9.82 6.22 5.52
C GLU A 123 -9.06 5.44 6.60
N LYS A 124 -9.46 4.20 6.87
CA LYS A 124 -8.76 3.34 7.82
C LYS A 124 -7.31 3.07 7.39
N LEU A 125 -7.09 2.82 6.10
CA LEU A 125 -5.74 2.62 5.57
C LEU A 125 -4.87 3.86 5.78
N TYR A 126 -5.39 5.04 5.52
CA TYR A 126 -4.66 6.28 5.77
C TYR A 126 -4.33 6.43 7.25
N HIS A 127 -5.26 6.10 8.15
CA HIS A 127 -5.00 6.15 9.60
C HIS A 127 -3.93 5.17 10.02
N ILE A 128 -3.94 3.96 9.48
CA ILE A 128 -2.91 2.95 9.78
C ILE A 128 -1.54 3.43 9.30
N ALA A 129 -1.49 4.08 8.14
CA ALA A 129 -0.24 4.59 7.57
C ALA A 129 0.21 5.92 8.20
N TYR A 130 -0.64 6.57 8.94
CA TYR A 130 -0.36 7.88 9.53
C TYR A 130 0.75 7.82 10.56
#